data_0d741e1e59f5eea84c18976caa755cc9
#
_entry.id   0d741e1e59f5eea84c18976caa755cc9
#
_cell.length_a   1.000
_cell.length_b   1.000
_cell.length_c   1.000
_cell.angle_alpha   90.00
_cell.angle_beta   90.00
_cell.angle_gamma   90.00
#
_symmetry.space_group_name_H-M   'P 1'
#
loop_
_entity.id
_entity.type
_entity.pdbx_description
1 polymer ?
#
loop_
_entity_poly.entity_id
_entity_poly.type
_entity_poly.pdbx_seq_one_letter_code
_entity_poly.pdbx_strand_id
1 'polypeptide(L)'
;MHPLFVRVVEELLQEAKKIKVTQPDAFDSHPKVKLLAKIINLISDEIPQDPSHTKFNQGNTLGSNHRAWKRAKFGRYRLFFRYHSKIQKDDVELKVIVFVWLNDEKGLRKEGDKNDPYAVFERMLKAGNPPSSFEELVQESVNFDLMDKLQEISKQYPE
;
A
#
# COMPACT_ATOMS: atom_id res chain seq x y z
N MET A 1 2.40 3.89 -8.35
CA MET A 1 2.81 3.03 -7.23
C MET A 1 4.31 2.76 -7.28
N HIS A 2 4.98 2.71 -6.14
CA HIS A 2 6.38 2.30 -6.08
C HIS A 2 6.51 0.79 -6.36
N PRO A 3 7.58 0.32 -7.02
CA PRO A 3 7.78 -1.10 -7.32
C PRO A 3 7.69 -2.05 -6.11
N LEU A 4 8.11 -1.60 -4.93
CA LEU A 4 7.97 -2.38 -3.68
C LEU A 4 6.52 -2.72 -3.36
N PHE A 5 5.61 -1.77 -3.56
CA PHE A 5 4.17 -1.97 -3.33
C PHE A 5 3.56 -2.84 -4.44
N VAL A 6 3.93 -2.58 -5.69
CA VAL A 6 3.47 -3.37 -6.85
C VAL A 6 3.79 -4.85 -6.64
N ARG A 7 4.99 -5.17 -6.16
CA ARG A 7 5.41 -6.55 -5.88
C ARG A 7 4.49 -7.23 -4.87
N VAL A 8 4.18 -6.55 -3.75
CA VAL A 8 3.28 -7.09 -2.72
C VAL A 8 1.89 -7.35 -3.28
N VAL A 9 1.36 -6.41 -4.06
CA VAL A 9 0.03 -6.51 -4.66
C VAL A 9 -0.02 -7.63 -5.71
N GLU A 10 1.01 -7.76 -6.53
CA GLU A 10 1.10 -8.84 -7.53
C GLU A 10 1.10 -10.22 -6.86
N GLU A 11 1.83 -10.38 -5.77
CA GLU A 11 1.83 -11.64 -5.01
C GLU A 11 0.43 -11.96 -4.46
N LEU A 12 -0.27 -10.97 -3.92
CA LEU A 12 -1.66 -11.15 -3.45
C LEU A 12 -2.62 -11.47 -4.60
N LEU A 13 -2.44 -10.86 -5.76
CA LEU A 13 -3.25 -11.17 -6.94
C LEU A 13 -3.03 -12.60 -7.41
N GLN A 14 -1.81 -13.09 -7.43
CA GLN A 14 -1.51 -14.48 -7.79
C GLN A 14 -2.14 -15.47 -6.81
N GLU A 15 -2.08 -15.17 -5.51
CA GLU A 15 -2.73 -15.98 -4.49
C GLU A 15 -4.26 -15.96 -4.64
N ALA A 16 -4.85 -14.81 -4.94
CA ALA A 16 -6.29 -14.69 -5.18
C ALA A 16 -6.73 -15.54 -6.38
N LYS A 17 -5.96 -15.54 -7.47
CA LYS A 17 -6.19 -16.41 -8.63
C LYS A 17 -6.21 -17.88 -8.24
N LYS A 18 -5.21 -18.29 -7.47
CA LYS A 18 -5.08 -19.67 -6.99
C LYS A 18 -6.28 -20.07 -6.14
N ILE A 19 -6.71 -19.21 -5.22
CA ILE A 19 -7.86 -19.44 -4.36
C ILE A 19 -9.15 -19.57 -5.20
N LYS A 20 -9.33 -18.70 -6.19
CA LYS A 20 -10.50 -18.76 -7.09
C LYS A 20 -10.61 -20.10 -7.79
N VAL A 21 -9.50 -20.67 -8.21
CA VAL A 21 -9.44 -21.97 -8.90
C VAL A 21 -9.61 -23.14 -7.93
N THR A 22 -8.90 -23.11 -6.79
CA THR A 22 -8.82 -24.26 -5.87
C THR A 22 -9.94 -24.27 -4.83
N GLN A 23 -10.48 -23.13 -4.44
CA GLN A 23 -11.47 -22.95 -3.40
C GLN A 23 -12.54 -21.93 -3.81
N PRO A 24 -13.25 -22.14 -4.92
CA PRO A 24 -14.18 -21.14 -5.46
C PRO A 24 -15.30 -20.75 -4.48
N ASP A 25 -15.80 -21.69 -3.69
CA ASP A 25 -16.87 -21.44 -2.72
C ASP A 25 -16.39 -20.62 -1.51
N ALA A 26 -15.10 -20.68 -1.20
CA ALA A 26 -14.50 -19.95 -0.09
C ALA A 26 -13.84 -18.63 -0.53
N PHE A 27 -13.86 -18.30 -1.81
CA PHE A 27 -13.13 -17.15 -2.36
C PHE A 27 -13.48 -15.84 -1.63
N ASP A 28 -14.75 -15.48 -1.59
CA ASP A 28 -15.20 -14.20 -1.01
C ASP A 28 -14.92 -14.09 0.50
N SER A 29 -14.86 -15.21 1.20
CA SER A 29 -14.60 -15.26 2.65
C SER A 29 -13.14 -15.44 3.02
N HIS A 30 -12.27 -15.73 2.03
CA HIS A 30 -10.87 -16.02 2.29
C HIS A 30 -10.11 -14.78 2.82
N PRO A 31 -9.28 -14.91 3.89
CA PRO A 31 -8.58 -13.76 4.47
C PRO A 31 -7.72 -12.96 3.48
N LYS A 32 -7.03 -13.62 2.56
CA LYS A 32 -6.19 -12.95 1.56
C LYS A 32 -7.01 -12.16 0.54
N VAL A 33 -8.18 -12.67 0.17
CA VAL A 33 -9.11 -11.97 -0.72
C VAL A 33 -9.69 -10.74 -0.01
N LYS A 34 -10.06 -10.87 1.26
CA LYS A 34 -10.52 -9.74 2.08
C LYS A 34 -9.44 -8.69 2.27
N LEU A 35 -8.19 -9.12 2.47
CA LEU A 35 -7.04 -8.20 2.56
C LEU A 35 -6.88 -7.40 1.26
N LEU A 36 -6.93 -8.08 0.11
CA LEU A 36 -6.84 -7.43 -1.19
C LEU A 36 -7.97 -6.42 -1.41
N ALA A 37 -9.22 -6.79 -1.05
CA ALA A 37 -10.37 -5.87 -1.11
C ALA A 37 -10.16 -4.62 -0.25
N LYS A 38 -9.60 -4.80 0.95
CA LYS A 38 -9.29 -3.67 1.85
C LYS A 38 -8.21 -2.76 1.28
N ILE A 39 -7.16 -3.32 0.70
CA ILE A 39 -6.11 -2.55 0.03
C ILE A 39 -6.70 -1.71 -1.10
N ILE A 40 -7.54 -2.30 -1.93
CA ILE A 40 -8.20 -1.60 -3.02
C ILE A 40 -9.01 -0.41 -2.52
N ASN A 41 -9.82 -0.62 -1.49
CA ASN A 41 -10.60 0.46 -0.89
C ASN A 41 -9.71 1.59 -0.36
N LEU A 42 -8.59 1.26 0.28
CA LEU A 42 -7.65 2.25 0.79
C LEU A 42 -7.03 3.09 -0.33
N ILE A 43 -6.55 2.46 -1.40
CA ILE A 43 -5.81 3.15 -2.46
C ILE A 43 -6.71 3.85 -3.48
N SER A 44 -7.94 3.38 -3.69
CA SER A 44 -8.86 3.94 -4.68
C SER A 44 -9.86 4.95 -4.09
N ASP A 45 -10.12 4.90 -2.80
CA ASP A 45 -11.16 5.71 -2.17
C ASP A 45 -10.68 6.43 -0.90
N GLU A 46 -10.35 5.69 0.15
CA GLU A 46 -10.14 6.24 1.50
C GLU A 46 -8.96 7.22 1.57
N ILE A 47 -7.79 6.82 1.08
CA ILE A 47 -6.59 7.67 1.10
C ILE A 47 -6.72 8.84 0.11
N PRO A 48 -7.18 8.64 -1.14
CA PRO A 48 -7.32 9.75 -2.08
C PRO A 48 -8.31 10.84 -1.65
N GLN A 49 -9.33 10.52 -0.87
CA GLN A 49 -10.29 11.52 -0.36
C GLN A 49 -9.63 12.56 0.52
N ASP A 50 -8.74 12.14 1.41
CA ASP A 50 -8.00 13.06 2.28
C ASP A 50 -6.68 12.42 2.75
N PRO A 51 -5.63 12.47 1.92
CA PRO A 51 -4.34 11.89 2.29
C PRO A 51 -3.64 12.61 3.44
N SER A 52 -4.07 13.84 3.74
CA SER A 52 -3.54 14.65 4.85
C SER A 52 -4.20 14.37 6.20
N HIS A 53 -5.23 13.54 6.22
CA HIS A 53 -5.96 13.27 7.46
C HIS A 53 -5.03 12.79 8.56
N THR A 54 -5.22 13.29 9.78
CA THR A 54 -4.35 13.01 10.93
C THR A 54 -4.27 11.52 11.28
N LYS A 55 -5.29 10.71 10.93
CA LYS A 55 -5.26 9.25 11.14
C LYS A 55 -4.11 8.54 10.39
N PHE A 56 -3.58 9.17 9.33
CA PHE A 56 -2.45 8.62 8.57
C PHE A 56 -1.09 9.06 9.12
N ASN A 57 -1.05 9.93 10.09
CA ASN A 57 0.20 10.35 10.71
C ASN A 57 0.78 9.22 11.55
N GLN A 58 2.06 8.93 11.36
CA GLN A 58 2.74 7.86 12.10
C GLN A 58 3.45 8.36 13.37
N GLY A 59 3.45 9.67 13.62
CA GLY A 59 4.14 10.25 14.76
C GLY A 59 5.64 10.00 14.71
N ASN A 60 6.17 9.36 15.75
CA ASN A 60 7.58 9.03 15.88
C ASN A 60 7.88 7.53 15.68
N THR A 61 6.95 6.74 15.18
CA THR A 61 7.14 5.29 15.02
C THR A 61 8.27 4.92 14.05
N LEU A 62 8.57 5.81 13.08
CA LEU A 62 9.71 5.69 12.17
C LEU A 62 10.89 6.62 12.56
N GLY A 63 10.81 7.27 13.72
CA GLY A 63 11.75 8.31 14.13
C GLY A 63 11.36 9.70 13.61
N SER A 64 11.94 10.74 14.24
CA SER A 64 11.60 12.14 13.94
C SER A 64 11.99 12.60 12.52
N ASN A 65 12.96 11.92 11.90
CA ASN A 65 13.43 12.27 10.56
C ASN A 65 12.52 11.78 9.43
N HIS A 66 11.48 10.98 9.75
CA HIS A 66 10.62 10.33 8.76
C HIS A 66 9.15 10.73 8.89
N ARG A 67 8.87 11.92 9.44
CA ARG A 67 7.48 12.39 9.65
C ARG A 67 6.71 12.65 8.37
N ALA A 68 7.38 12.85 7.25
CA ALA A 68 6.72 12.99 5.95
C ALA A 68 6.07 11.69 5.48
N TRP A 69 6.50 10.55 5.99
CA TRP A 69 5.90 9.27 5.73
C TRP A 69 4.56 9.13 6.43
N LYS A 70 3.56 8.69 5.70
CA LYS A 70 2.21 8.40 6.19
C LYS A 70 1.98 6.90 6.20
N ARG A 71 1.04 6.45 7.03
CA ARG A 71 0.64 5.06 7.02
C ARG A 71 -0.87 4.90 7.24
N ALA A 72 -1.46 3.94 6.57
CA ALA A 72 -2.81 3.47 6.85
C ALA A 72 -2.75 2.20 7.69
N LYS A 73 -3.57 2.13 8.71
CA LYS A 73 -3.70 0.96 9.59
C LYS A 73 -4.93 0.14 9.19
N PHE A 74 -4.77 -1.16 9.13
CA PHE A 74 -5.90 -2.09 9.06
C PHE A 74 -5.48 -3.41 9.71
N GLY A 75 -6.02 -3.68 10.89
CA GLY A 75 -5.56 -4.78 11.72
C GLY A 75 -4.08 -4.63 12.05
N ARG A 76 -3.31 -5.68 11.81
CA ARG A 76 -1.85 -5.71 12.04
C ARG A 76 -1.04 -5.38 10.79
N TYR A 77 -1.69 -4.87 9.75
CA TYR A 77 -1.04 -4.40 8.52
C TYR A 77 -0.82 -2.90 8.56
N ARG A 78 0.24 -2.44 7.89
CA ARG A 78 0.59 -1.02 7.74
C ARG A 78 0.96 -0.76 6.30
N LEU A 79 0.19 0.11 5.65
CA LEU A 79 0.47 0.60 4.30
C LEU A 79 1.17 1.94 4.41
N PHE A 80 2.42 2.01 3.95
CA PHE A 80 3.20 3.25 3.95
C PHE A 80 3.07 3.96 2.60
N PHE A 81 2.84 5.28 2.67
CA PHE A 81 2.70 6.12 1.50
C PHE A 81 3.23 7.52 1.77
N ARG A 82 3.42 8.26 0.69
CA ARG A 82 3.69 9.69 0.72
C ARG A 82 2.77 10.41 -0.23
N TYR A 83 2.49 11.67 0.04
CA TYR A 83 1.72 12.51 -0.87
C TYR A 83 2.33 13.90 -0.93
N HIS A 84 2.07 14.57 -2.05
CA HIS A 84 2.41 15.96 -2.26
C HIS A 84 1.20 16.66 -2.86
N SER A 85 0.90 17.86 -2.35
CA SER A 85 -0.17 18.71 -2.87
C SER A 85 0.46 19.94 -3.50
N LYS A 86 0.06 20.26 -4.72
CA LYS A 86 0.53 21.42 -5.47
C LYS A 86 -0.65 22.18 -6.06
N ILE A 87 -0.71 23.49 -5.79
CA ILE A 87 -1.71 24.37 -6.40
C ILE A 87 -1.19 24.81 -7.76
N GLN A 88 -1.99 24.57 -8.80
CA GLN A 88 -1.68 25.00 -10.17
C GLN A 88 -2.15 26.44 -10.43
N LYS A 89 -1.77 27.00 -11.58
CA LYS A 89 -2.09 28.40 -11.98
C LYS A 89 -3.59 28.72 -12.06
N ASP A 90 -4.45 27.71 -12.20
CA ASP A 90 -5.90 27.80 -12.28
C ASP A 90 -6.58 27.52 -10.93
N ASP A 91 -5.86 27.60 -9.82
CA ASP A 91 -6.30 27.30 -8.47
C ASP A 91 -6.78 25.85 -8.27
N VAL A 92 -6.43 24.95 -9.19
CA VAL A 92 -6.71 23.51 -9.03
C VAL A 92 -5.61 22.87 -8.19
N GLU A 93 -6.02 22.19 -7.12
CA GLU A 93 -5.10 21.41 -6.29
C GLU A 93 -4.81 20.06 -6.95
N LEU A 94 -3.54 19.80 -7.25
CA LEU A 94 -3.08 18.50 -7.72
C LEU A 94 -2.46 17.74 -6.55
N LYS A 95 -3.05 16.58 -6.24
CA LYS A 95 -2.52 15.67 -5.22
C LYS A 95 -1.85 14.49 -5.91
N VAL A 96 -0.59 14.26 -5.58
CA VAL A 96 0.16 13.09 -6.04
C VAL A 96 0.40 12.19 -4.84
N ILE A 97 -0.07 10.95 -4.93
CA ILE A 97 0.06 9.95 -3.86
C ILE A 97 0.90 8.80 -4.40
N VAL A 98 1.93 8.41 -3.65
CA VAL A 98 2.77 7.25 -3.97
C VAL A 98 2.59 6.23 -2.87
N PHE A 99 1.99 5.10 -3.21
CA PHE A 99 1.90 3.94 -2.32
C PHE A 99 3.22 3.17 -2.44
N VAL A 100 3.86 2.90 -1.31
CA VAL A 100 5.26 2.46 -1.31
C VAL A 100 5.46 1.04 -0.83
N TRP A 101 4.85 0.65 0.29
CA TRP A 101 5.07 -0.68 0.83
C TRP A 101 3.99 -1.07 1.83
N LEU A 102 3.73 -2.36 1.90
CA LEU A 102 2.83 -3.01 2.84
C LEU A 102 3.54 -4.26 3.39
N ASN A 103 3.45 -4.48 4.70
CA ASN A 103 3.95 -5.70 5.30
C ASN A 103 3.09 -6.91 4.95
N ASP A 104 3.68 -8.09 5.00
CA ASP A 104 2.99 -9.36 4.79
C ASP A 104 2.66 -10.08 6.09
N GLU A 105 2.12 -11.30 5.99
CA GLU A 105 1.75 -12.13 7.13
C GLU A 105 2.93 -12.57 8.02
N LYS A 106 4.15 -12.52 7.49
CA LYS A 106 5.37 -12.88 8.23
C LYS A 106 5.89 -11.74 9.10
N GLY A 107 5.46 -10.52 8.82
CA GLY A 107 5.85 -9.31 9.54
C GLY A 107 4.66 -8.51 10.02
N LEU A 108 3.68 -9.15 10.67
CA LEU A 108 2.54 -8.45 11.26
C LEU A 108 2.97 -7.55 12.41
N ARG A 109 2.19 -6.50 12.67
CA ARG A 109 2.48 -5.51 13.72
C ARG A 109 2.70 -6.20 15.07
N LYS A 110 3.90 -6.05 15.61
CA LYS A 110 4.27 -6.51 16.95
C LYS A 110 5.35 -5.58 17.49
N GLU A 111 4.98 -4.72 18.43
CA GLU A 111 5.88 -3.73 19.02
C GLU A 111 7.12 -4.40 19.61
N GLY A 112 8.31 -3.87 19.27
CA GLY A 112 9.59 -4.39 19.72
C GLY A 112 10.14 -5.58 18.93
N ASP A 113 9.35 -6.16 18.02
CA ASP A 113 9.81 -7.26 17.19
C ASP A 113 10.62 -6.75 16.00
N LYS A 114 11.70 -7.48 15.66
CA LYS A 114 12.56 -7.11 14.52
C LYS A 114 11.85 -7.17 13.17
N ASN A 115 10.78 -7.94 13.08
CA ASN A 115 9.96 -8.10 11.88
C ASN A 115 8.71 -7.21 11.89
N ASP A 116 8.53 -6.38 12.91
CA ASP A 116 7.46 -5.38 12.95
C ASP A 116 7.54 -4.46 11.74
N PRO A 117 6.41 -4.08 11.10
CA PRO A 117 6.45 -3.28 9.88
C PRO A 117 7.21 -1.95 10.03
N TYR A 118 7.13 -1.29 11.17
CA TYR A 118 7.90 -0.05 11.37
C TYR A 118 9.40 -0.31 11.43
N ALA A 119 9.82 -1.38 12.11
CA ALA A 119 11.23 -1.77 12.20
C ALA A 119 11.80 -2.15 10.82
N VAL A 120 11.05 -2.93 10.05
CA VAL A 120 11.43 -3.33 8.70
C VAL A 120 11.52 -2.12 7.78
N PHE A 121 10.50 -1.27 7.79
CA PHE A 121 10.45 -0.11 6.90
C PHE A 121 11.55 0.91 7.23
N GLU A 122 11.85 1.11 8.51
CA GLU A 122 12.97 1.95 8.95
C GLU A 122 14.31 1.44 8.39
N ARG A 123 14.54 0.12 8.44
CA ARG A 123 15.74 -0.49 7.84
C ARG A 123 15.80 -0.29 6.33
N MET A 124 14.65 -0.42 5.66
CA MET A 124 14.54 -0.16 4.21
C MET A 124 14.91 1.28 3.88
N LEU A 125 14.41 2.25 4.64
CA LEU A 125 14.73 3.66 4.47
C LEU A 125 16.22 3.94 4.69
N LYS A 126 16.83 3.35 5.71
CA LYS A 126 18.27 3.46 5.96
C LYS A 126 19.11 2.87 4.83
N ALA A 127 18.63 1.81 4.21
CA ALA A 127 19.28 1.18 3.06
C ALA A 127 19.06 1.94 1.73
N GLY A 128 18.22 2.99 1.73
CA GLY A 128 17.95 3.79 0.55
C GLY A 128 16.93 3.22 -0.41
N ASN A 129 16.23 2.15 -0.04
CA ASN A 129 15.16 1.55 -0.84
C ASN A 129 13.94 1.25 0.06
N PRO A 130 12.89 2.09 0.02
CA PRO A 130 12.65 3.20 -0.91
C PRO A 130 13.50 4.43 -0.60
N PRO A 131 13.70 5.33 -1.60
CA PRO A 131 14.36 6.61 -1.34
C PRO A 131 13.49 7.51 -0.47
N SER A 132 14.12 8.39 0.31
CA SER A 132 13.42 9.33 1.18
C SER A 132 12.88 10.56 0.44
N SER A 133 13.46 10.89 -0.71
CA SER A 133 13.04 12.01 -1.54
C SER A 133 11.73 11.69 -2.28
N PHE A 134 10.74 12.57 -2.17
CA PHE A 134 9.47 12.42 -2.88
C PHE A 134 9.68 12.42 -4.41
N GLU A 135 10.59 13.26 -4.90
CA GLU A 135 10.92 13.32 -6.31
C GLU A 135 11.48 11.99 -6.82
N GLU A 136 12.40 11.38 -6.11
CA GLU A 136 12.94 10.05 -6.46
C GLU A 136 11.87 8.96 -6.39
N LEU A 137 10.98 9.01 -5.40
CA LEU A 137 9.85 8.09 -5.30
C LEU A 137 8.96 8.16 -6.55
N VAL A 138 8.66 9.38 -7.02
CA VAL A 138 7.85 9.58 -8.22
C VAL A 138 8.57 9.04 -9.45
N GLN A 139 9.87 9.29 -9.57
CA GLN A 139 10.68 8.79 -10.70
C GLN A 139 10.72 7.26 -10.74
N GLU A 140 10.78 6.59 -9.60
CA GLU A 140 10.77 5.13 -9.50
C GLU A 140 9.37 4.52 -9.66
N SER A 141 8.32 5.32 -9.53
CA SER A 141 6.94 4.83 -9.54
C SER A 141 6.50 4.39 -10.93
N VAL A 142 5.63 3.38 -10.96
CA VAL A 142 5.05 2.83 -12.19
C VAL A 142 3.53 2.96 -12.16
N ASN A 143 2.94 3.06 -13.34
CA ASN A 143 1.50 2.94 -13.51
C ASN A 143 1.11 1.46 -13.35
N PHE A 144 0.31 1.20 -12.32
CA PHE A 144 -0.23 -0.13 -12.07
C PHE A 144 -1.70 0.02 -11.68
N ASP A 145 -2.59 -0.47 -12.52
CA ASP A 145 -4.03 -0.43 -12.27
C ASP A 145 -4.48 -1.74 -11.63
N LEU A 146 -4.62 -1.72 -10.32
CA LEU A 146 -5.05 -2.87 -9.54
C LEU A 146 -6.50 -3.27 -9.86
N MET A 147 -7.37 -2.30 -10.16
CA MET A 147 -8.77 -2.58 -10.52
C MET A 147 -8.85 -3.34 -11.83
N ASP A 148 -8.06 -2.95 -12.85
CA ASP A 148 -8.00 -3.67 -14.12
C ASP A 148 -7.52 -5.11 -13.93
N LYS A 149 -6.50 -5.31 -13.09
CA LYS A 149 -5.97 -6.65 -12.79
C LYS A 149 -7.00 -7.54 -12.11
N LEU A 150 -7.81 -6.99 -11.21
CA LEU A 150 -8.90 -7.72 -10.58
C LEU A 150 -10.01 -8.08 -11.57
N GLN A 151 -10.37 -7.16 -12.46
CA GLN A 151 -11.35 -7.43 -13.51
C GLN A 151 -10.87 -8.53 -14.44
N GLU A 152 -9.60 -8.57 -14.78
CA GLU A 152 -8.99 -9.66 -15.57
C GLU A 152 -9.17 -11.00 -14.87
N ILE A 153 -8.94 -11.08 -13.55
CA ILE A 153 -9.15 -12.31 -12.76
C ILE A 153 -10.61 -12.74 -12.82
N SER A 154 -11.55 -11.81 -12.63
CA SER A 154 -12.99 -12.10 -12.66
C SER A 154 -13.44 -12.59 -14.03
N LYS A 155 -12.84 -12.11 -15.11
CA LYS A 155 -13.15 -12.54 -16.48
C LYS A 155 -12.57 -13.92 -16.82
N GLN A 156 -11.35 -14.20 -16.34
CA GLN A 156 -10.69 -15.49 -16.59
C GLN A 156 -11.35 -16.65 -15.83
N TYR A 157 -11.92 -16.36 -14.68
CA TYR A 157 -12.53 -17.36 -13.80
C TYR A 157 -13.94 -16.91 -13.41
N PRO A 158 -14.90 -16.89 -14.36
CA PRO A 158 -16.29 -16.53 -14.04
C PRO A 158 -16.89 -17.57 -13.08
N GLU A 159 -17.80 -17.13 -12.25
CA GLU A 159 -18.54 -18.00 -11.33
C GLU A 159 -19.35 -19.05 -12.10
#